data_47df6d9c12273791e8ec5c7dbc1c1550
#
_entry.id   47df6d9c12273791e8ec5c7dbc1c1550
#
_cell.length_a   1.000
_cell.length_b   1.000
_cell.length_c   1.000
_cell.angle_alpha   90.00
_cell.angle_beta   90.00
_cell.angle_gamma   90.00
#
_symmetry.space_group_name_H-M   'P 1'
#
loop_
_entity.id
_entity.type
_entity.pdbx_description
1 polymer ?
#
loop_
_entity_poly.entity_id
_entity_poly.type
_entity_poly.pdbx_seq_one_letter_code
_entity_poly.pdbx_strand_id
1 'polypeptide(L)'
;MSSCSAVVSGNLLKTMEPSFEKLLAKLADARVHFIVVGGVAVTLNGYARLTEDVDVLIEASHSNIEALLVALSDYGEGFASELSMEDFNDDEGAIRIVEETEQCQIDVFTRMSGLHYEDFVSDAGHVQVAGKDVLFASKATLIRLKSGSVREKDRLDVMALQKLIADPHSLD
;
A
#
# COMPACT_ATOMS: atom_id res chain seq x y z
N MET A 1 13.19 -21.36 6.66
CA MET A 1 12.03 -20.55 7.02
C MET A 1 11.18 -20.35 5.79
N SER A 2 10.02 -20.98 5.81
CA SER A 2 9.05 -20.75 4.75
C SER A 2 8.45 -19.37 4.93
N SER A 3 8.78 -18.44 4.07
CA SER A 3 7.98 -17.25 3.91
C SER A 3 6.62 -17.73 3.37
N CYS A 4 5.59 -17.70 4.19
CA CYS A 4 4.23 -17.84 3.70
C CYS A 4 3.91 -16.60 2.87
N SER A 5 4.27 -16.63 1.59
CA SER A 5 3.73 -15.66 0.65
C SER A 5 2.24 -16.01 0.48
N ALA A 6 1.37 -15.19 1.03
CA ALA A 6 -0.05 -15.30 0.76
C ALA A 6 -0.25 -14.96 -0.72
N VAL A 7 -0.57 -15.96 -1.54
CA VAL A 7 -1.00 -15.75 -2.91
C VAL A 7 -2.45 -15.24 -2.85
N VAL A 8 -2.65 -13.97 -3.17
CA VAL A 8 -3.98 -13.39 -3.25
C VAL A 8 -4.70 -13.99 -4.46
N SER A 9 -5.89 -14.52 -4.23
CA SER A 9 -6.69 -15.07 -5.32
C SER A 9 -7.05 -14.00 -6.35
N GLY A 10 -7.13 -14.37 -7.64
CA GLY A 10 -7.51 -13.46 -8.72
C GLY A 10 -8.84 -12.73 -8.52
N ASN A 11 -9.68 -13.20 -7.59
CA ASN A 11 -10.95 -12.55 -7.28
C ASN A 11 -10.79 -11.27 -6.46
N LEU A 12 -9.75 -11.17 -5.61
CA LEU A 12 -9.48 -9.95 -4.83
C LEU A 12 -8.92 -8.84 -5.71
N LEU A 13 -8.14 -9.18 -6.73
CA LEU A 13 -7.68 -8.19 -7.71
C LEU A 13 -8.84 -7.58 -8.50
N LYS A 14 -9.91 -8.34 -8.77
CA LYS A 14 -11.08 -7.84 -9.48
C LYS A 14 -11.88 -6.81 -8.66
N THR A 15 -11.68 -6.74 -7.35
CA THR A 15 -12.31 -5.74 -6.48
C THR A 15 -11.48 -4.46 -6.33
N MET A 16 -10.24 -4.48 -6.84
CA MET A 16 -9.37 -3.29 -6.84
C MET A 16 -9.75 -2.37 -8.01
N GLU A 17 -9.82 -1.08 -7.74
CA GLU A 17 -10.05 -0.08 -8.77
C GLU A 17 -8.98 -0.16 -9.86
N PRO A 18 -9.36 -0.10 -11.17
CA PRO A 18 -8.38 -0.15 -12.26
C PRO A 18 -7.31 0.95 -12.18
N SER A 19 -7.66 2.12 -11.67
CA SER A 19 -6.70 3.22 -11.45
C SER A 19 -5.64 2.86 -10.43
N PHE A 20 -6.00 2.09 -9.39
CA PHE A 20 -5.05 1.62 -8.39
C PHE A 20 -4.10 0.56 -8.97
N GLU A 21 -4.63 -0.36 -9.77
CA GLU A 21 -3.80 -1.36 -10.48
C GLU A 21 -2.78 -0.67 -11.39
N LYS A 22 -3.21 0.32 -12.16
CA LYS A 22 -2.36 1.09 -13.07
C LYS A 22 -1.22 1.77 -12.31
N LEU A 23 -1.55 2.41 -11.18
CA LEU A 23 -0.56 3.08 -10.34
C LEU A 23 0.46 2.09 -9.79
N LEU A 24 -0.02 1.00 -9.18
CA LEU A 24 0.87 0.01 -8.56
C LEU A 24 1.77 -0.68 -9.60
N ALA A 25 1.22 -0.98 -10.76
CA ALA A 25 2.00 -1.53 -11.87
C ALA A 25 3.08 -0.56 -12.35
N LYS A 26 2.75 0.74 -12.42
CA LYS A 26 3.70 1.78 -12.83
C LYS A 26 4.87 1.89 -11.85
N LEU A 27 4.58 1.89 -10.55
CA LEU A 27 5.62 1.92 -9.51
C LEU A 27 6.49 0.66 -9.54
N ALA A 28 5.89 -0.50 -9.71
CA ALA A 28 6.62 -1.77 -9.79
C ALA A 28 7.49 -1.85 -11.05
N ASP A 29 6.98 -1.38 -12.17
CA ASP A 29 7.73 -1.34 -13.43
C ASP A 29 8.95 -0.42 -13.34
N ALA A 30 8.83 0.67 -12.60
CA ALA A 30 9.93 1.61 -12.33
C ALA A 30 10.90 1.10 -11.26
N ARG A 31 10.69 -0.09 -10.71
CA ARG A 31 11.49 -0.70 -9.66
C ARG A 31 11.55 0.11 -8.37
N VAL A 32 10.49 0.82 -8.07
CA VAL A 32 10.35 1.51 -6.79
C VAL A 32 10.18 0.46 -5.69
N HIS A 33 10.92 0.61 -4.60
CA HIS A 33 10.77 -0.23 -3.41
C HIS A 33 9.65 0.36 -2.56
N PHE A 34 8.51 -0.28 -2.57
CA PHE A 34 7.33 0.16 -1.83
C PHE A 34 6.55 -1.05 -1.33
N ILE A 35 5.71 -0.79 -0.35
CA ILE A 35 4.78 -1.78 0.19
C ILE A 35 3.42 -1.11 0.33
N VAL A 36 2.37 -1.80 -0.14
CA VAL A 36 1.00 -1.30 -0.03
C VAL A 36 0.55 -1.44 1.42
N VAL A 37 0.01 -0.35 1.96
CA VAL A 37 -0.55 -0.29 3.32
C VAL A 37 -1.99 0.22 3.24
N GLY A 38 -2.62 0.52 4.35
CA GLY A 38 -3.96 1.09 4.37
C GLY A 38 -5.05 0.18 3.82
N GLY A 39 -6.11 0.79 3.28
CA GLY A 39 -7.33 0.08 2.86
C GLY A 39 -7.13 -0.92 1.73
N VAL A 40 -6.26 -0.61 0.76
CA VAL A 40 -5.96 -1.55 -0.33
C VAL A 40 -5.28 -2.81 0.22
N ALA A 41 -4.34 -2.64 1.17
CA ALA A 41 -3.70 -3.79 1.81
C ALA A 41 -4.70 -4.64 2.60
N VAL A 42 -5.67 -4.02 3.26
CA VAL A 42 -6.76 -4.74 3.95
C VAL A 42 -7.53 -5.60 2.94
N THR A 43 -7.89 -5.03 1.80
CA THR A 43 -8.58 -5.74 0.72
C THR A 43 -7.74 -6.90 0.19
N LEU A 44 -6.45 -6.68 -0.03
CA LEU A 44 -5.53 -7.72 -0.51
C LEU A 44 -5.36 -8.87 0.51
N ASN A 45 -5.59 -8.59 1.79
CA ASN A 45 -5.60 -9.61 2.84
C ASN A 45 -6.92 -10.38 2.97
N GLY A 46 -7.96 -10.01 2.21
CA GLY A 46 -9.21 -10.77 2.15
C GLY A 46 -10.46 -10.05 2.65
N TYR A 47 -10.35 -8.83 3.17
CA TYR A 47 -11.50 -8.04 3.60
C TYR A 47 -11.80 -6.94 2.56
N ALA A 48 -12.63 -7.28 1.58
CA ALA A 48 -13.01 -6.35 0.53
C ALA A 48 -13.88 -5.22 1.10
N ARG A 49 -13.43 -4.00 0.92
CA ARG A 49 -14.17 -2.78 1.27
C ARG A 49 -13.78 -1.64 0.34
N LEU A 50 -14.62 -0.63 0.30
CA LEU A 50 -14.33 0.56 -0.51
C LEU A 50 -13.15 1.33 0.10
N THR A 51 -12.27 1.81 -0.77
CA THR A 51 -11.19 2.72 -0.42
C THR A 51 -11.03 3.76 -1.52
N GLU A 52 -10.76 4.99 -1.13
CA GLU A 52 -10.67 6.13 -2.06
C GLU A 52 -9.23 6.45 -2.45
N ASP A 53 -8.27 5.93 -1.70
CA ASP A 53 -6.85 6.24 -1.87
C ASP A 53 -5.99 4.97 -1.82
N VAL A 54 -4.82 5.10 -2.39
CA VAL A 54 -3.76 4.10 -2.30
C VAL A 54 -2.71 4.62 -1.33
N ASP A 55 -2.45 3.87 -0.27
CA ASP A 55 -1.43 4.19 0.70
C ASP A 55 -0.21 3.31 0.46
N VAL A 56 0.95 3.89 0.28
CA VAL A 56 2.22 3.17 0.10
C VAL A 56 3.28 3.67 1.07
N LEU A 57 4.03 2.74 1.63
CA LEU A 57 5.21 3.01 2.42
C LEU A 57 6.44 2.71 1.56
N ILE A 58 7.32 3.68 1.40
CA ILE A 58 8.50 3.56 0.54
C ILE A 58 9.78 3.42 1.36
N GLU A 59 10.75 2.72 0.78
CA GLU A 59 12.13 2.77 1.28
C GLU A 59 12.67 4.19 1.09
N ALA A 60 13.21 4.79 2.14
CA ALA A 60 13.57 6.20 2.18
C ALA A 60 14.98 6.49 1.64
N SER A 61 15.58 5.59 0.85
CA SER A 61 16.86 5.85 0.22
C SER A 61 16.73 6.92 -0.88
N HIS A 62 17.78 7.68 -1.09
CA HIS A 62 17.82 8.71 -2.12
C HIS A 62 17.46 8.15 -3.52
N SER A 63 18.06 7.03 -3.89
CA SER A 63 17.81 6.39 -5.20
C SER A 63 16.36 5.93 -5.36
N ASN A 64 15.75 5.45 -4.29
CA ASN A 64 14.37 4.99 -4.34
C ASN A 64 13.38 6.16 -4.46
N ILE A 65 13.60 7.23 -3.71
CA ILE A 65 12.79 8.44 -3.81
C ILE A 65 12.91 9.04 -5.22
N GLU A 66 14.11 9.08 -5.78
CA GLU A 66 14.32 9.53 -7.16
C GLU A 66 13.54 8.68 -8.15
N ALA A 67 13.58 7.34 -8.02
CA ALA A 67 12.82 6.43 -8.86
C ALA A 67 11.30 6.68 -8.76
N LEU A 68 10.81 6.93 -7.54
CA LEU A 68 9.41 7.28 -7.31
C LEU A 68 9.03 8.57 -8.03
N LEU A 69 9.82 9.62 -7.87
CA LEU A 69 9.54 10.92 -8.49
C LEU A 69 9.57 10.85 -10.02
N VAL A 70 10.52 10.09 -10.59
CA VAL A 70 10.57 9.86 -12.04
C VAL A 70 9.34 9.09 -12.51
N ALA A 71 8.94 8.04 -11.78
CA ALA A 71 7.77 7.22 -12.11
C ALA A 71 6.48 8.04 -12.12
N LEU A 72 6.34 8.98 -11.19
CA LEU A 72 5.12 9.78 -11.05
C LEU A 72 5.14 11.10 -11.85
N SER A 73 6.25 11.47 -12.43
CA SER A 73 6.40 12.77 -13.15
C SER A 73 5.44 12.90 -14.33
N ASP A 74 5.10 11.80 -14.98
CA ASP A 74 4.16 11.75 -16.11
C ASP A 74 2.83 11.08 -15.76
N TYR A 75 2.55 10.88 -14.47
CA TYR A 75 1.31 10.26 -14.00
C TYR A 75 0.23 11.32 -13.80
N GLY A 76 -0.95 11.07 -14.35
CA GLY A 76 -2.10 11.97 -14.26
C GLY A 76 -1.78 13.35 -14.85
N GLU A 77 -2.08 14.41 -14.11
CA GLU A 77 -1.78 15.79 -14.49
C GLU A 77 -0.31 16.18 -14.27
N GLY A 78 0.48 15.27 -13.69
CA GLY A 78 1.89 15.52 -13.41
C GLY A 78 2.16 16.35 -12.17
N PHE A 79 1.23 16.41 -11.23
CA PHE A 79 1.40 17.18 -9.98
C PHE A 79 2.57 16.68 -9.13
N ALA A 80 2.92 15.41 -9.25
CA ALA A 80 4.09 14.85 -8.56
C ALA A 80 5.41 15.50 -9.03
N SER A 81 5.44 16.13 -10.20
CA SER A 81 6.63 16.85 -10.68
C SER A 81 6.98 18.09 -9.85
N GLU A 82 6.02 18.56 -9.03
CA GLU A 82 6.26 19.66 -8.09
C GLU A 82 6.98 19.22 -6.83
N LEU A 83 7.04 17.91 -6.58
CA LEU A 83 7.72 17.35 -5.41
C LEU A 83 9.24 17.29 -5.64
N SER A 84 9.98 17.47 -4.56
CA SER A 84 11.44 17.37 -4.55
C SER A 84 11.87 16.33 -3.51
N MET A 85 13.14 15.95 -3.56
CA MET A 85 13.74 15.04 -2.58
C MET A 85 13.54 15.51 -1.14
N GLU A 86 13.54 16.81 -0.92
CA GLU A 86 13.43 17.42 0.40
C GLU A 86 12.05 17.28 1.05
N ASP A 87 11.02 16.98 0.23
CA ASP A 87 9.68 16.71 0.75
C ASP A 87 9.59 15.36 1.46
N PHE A 88 10.55 14.48 1.22
CA PHE A 88 10.59 13.13 1.79
C PHE A 88 11.57 13.07 2.96
N ASN A 89 11.12 13.50 4.13
CA ASN A 89 11.88 13.41 5.36
C ASN A 89 11.42 12.22 6.21
N ASP A 90 12.05 12.00 7.38
CA ASP A 90 11.71 10.89 8.27
C ASP A 90 10.59 11.27 9.27
N ASP A 91 9.63 12.06 8.84
CA ASP A 91 8.49 12.46 9.66
C ASP A 91 7.31 11.50 9.47
N GLU A 92 6.51 11.36 10.52
CA GLU A 92 5.22 10.69 10.43
C GLU A 92 4.29 11.52 9.55
N GLY A 93 3.44 10.84 8.81
CA GLY A 93 2.45 11.47 7.93
C GLY A 93 2.69 11.18 6.47
N ALA A 94 1.69 11.50 5.68
CA ALA A 94 1.69 11.21 4.25
C ALA A 94 1.99 12.46 3.42
N ILE A 95 2.68 12.22 2.30
CA ILE A 95 2.68 13.15 1.19
C ILE A 95 1.52 12.73 0.29
N ARG A 96 0.55 13.60 0.13
CA ARG A 96 -0.68 13.34 -0.63
C ARG A 96 -0.58 13.89 -2.04
N ILE A 97 -0.83 13.03 -3.02
CA ILE A 97 -0.90 13.37 -4.43
C ILE A 97 -2.30 13.02 -4.92
N VAL A 98 -3.02 14.02 -5.42
CA VAL A 98 -4.36 13.84 -5.97
C VAL A 98 -4.30 14.00 -7.48
N GLU A 99 -4.69 12.94 -8.19
CA GLU A 99 -4.70 12.93 -9.66
C GLU A 99 -6.14 12.74 -10.15
N GLU A 100 -6.76 13.83 -10.56
CA GLU A 100 -8.17 13.82 -10.98
C GLU A 100 -8.38 13.05 -12.29
N THR A 101 -7.49 13.21 -13.26
CA THR A 101 -7.55 12.51 -14.55
C THR A 101 -7.51 11.00 -14.36
N GLU A 102 -6.67 10.51 -13.44
CA GLU A 102 -6.55 9.09 -13.12
C GLU A 102 -7.56 8.64 -12.06
N GLN A 103 -8.32 9.58 -11.48
CA GLN A 103 -9.26 9.31 -10.40
C GLN A 103 -8.60 8.55 -9.24
N CYS A 104 -7.42 8.98 -8.87
CA CYS A 104 -6.61 8.30 -7.86
C CYS A 104 -5.98 9.31 -6.91
N GLN A 105 -6.05 8.99 -5.63
CA GLN A 105 -5.33 9.71 -4.59
C GLN A 105 -4.28 8.76 -4.02
N ILE A 106 -3.06 9.26 -3.92
CA ILE A 106 -1.91 8.50 -3.44
C ILE A 106 -1.41 9.16 -2.17
N ASP A 107 -1.29 8.38 -1.10
CA ASP A 107 -0.65 8.81 0.13
C ASP A 107 0.67 8.05 0.28
N VAL A 108 1.77 8.77 0.24
CA VAL A 108 3.13 8.21 0.32
C VAL A 108 3.71 8.47 1.70
N PHE A 109 4.14 7.40 2.35
CA PHE A 109 4.75 7.44 3.69
C PHE A 109 6.20 6.98 3.59
N THR A 110 7.06 7.58 4.41
CA THR A 110 8.41 7.10 4.67
C THR A 110 8.51 6.41 6.02
N ARG A 111 7.53 6.67 6.91
CA ARG A 111 7.46 6.15 8.27
C ARG A 111 6.01 6.06 8.71
N MET A 112 5.66 4.97 9.40
CA MET A 112 4.33 4.77 9.98
C MET A 112 4.46 4.15 11.37
N SER A 113 3.89 4.80 12.38
CA SER A 113 3.93 4.33 13.77
C SER A 113 5.34 3.96 14.25
N GLY A 114 6.32 4.77 13.88
CA GLY A 114 7.72 4.55 14.20
C GLY A 114 8.43 3.49 13.38
N LEU A 115 7.74 2.87 12.42
CA LEU A 115 8.28 1.79 11.58
C LEU A 115 8.62 2.29 10.18
N HIS A 116 9.64 1.70 9.58
CA HIS A 116 10.10 1.99 8.23
C HIS A 116 9.83 0.80 7.29
N TYR A 117 10.04 0.99 6.01
CA TYR A 117 9.83 -0.02 4.97
C TYR A 117 10.47 -1.38 5.33
N GLU A 118 11.70 -1.37 5.84
CA GLU A 118 12.45 -2.58 6.18
C GLU A 118 11.76 -3.41 7.27
N ASP A 119 11.00 -2.77 8.14
CA ASP A 119 10.27 -3.45 9.21
C ASP A 119 9.04 -4.23 8.70
N PHE A 120 8.57 -3.94 7.49
CA PHE A 120 7.37 -4.54 6.91
C PHE A 120 7.67 -5.67 5.93
N VAL A 121 8.88 -5.69 5.36
CA VAL A 121 9.22 -6.58 4.24
C VAL A 121 9.24 -8.05 4.65
N SER A 122 9.67 -8.36 5.88
CA SER A 122 9.93 -9.73 6.32
C SER A 122 8.70 -10.64 6.28
N ASP A 123 7.51 -10.10 6.54
CA ASP A 123 6.26 -10.86 6.55
C ASP A 123 5.22 -10.35 5.54
N ALA A 124 5.64 -9.52 4.60
CA ALA A 124 4.78 -8.95 3.58
C ALA A 124 4.16 -10.03 2.70
N GLY A 125 2.90 -9.80 2.31
CA GLY A 125 2.26 -10.59 1.26
C GLY A 125 2.71 -10.13 -0.12
N HIS A 126 2.51 -10.98 -1.11
CA HIS A 126 2.84 -10.72 -2.51
C HIS A 126 1.60 -10.89 -3.39
N VAL A 127 1.43 -9.99 -4.34
CA VAL A 127 0.36 -10.06 -5.33
C VAL A 127 0.92 -9.67 -6.70
N GLN A 128 0.43 -10.32 -7.75
CA GLN A 128 0.77 -9.95 -9.13
C GLN A 128 -0.21 -8.89 -9.62
N VAL A 129 0.30 -7.73 -10.00
CA VAL A 129 -0.48 -6.64 -10.59
C VAL A 129 0.09 -6.36 -11.97
N ALA A 130 -0.70 -6.62 -13.01
CA ALA A 130 -0.26 -6.51 -14.41
C ALA A 130 1.06 -7.25 -14.68
N GLY A 131 1.23 -8.44 -14.09
CA GLY A 131 2.44 -9.26 -14.25
C GLY A 131 3.63 -8.82 -13.41
N LYS A 132 3.46 -7.81 -12.55
CA LYS A 132 4.52 -7.30 -11.66
C LYS A 132 4.25 -7.72 -10.22
N ASP A 133 5.31 -8.07 -9.50
CA ASP A 133 5.22 -8.44 -8.10
C ASP A 133 5.08 -7.18 -7.22
N VAL A 134 4.03 -7.13 -6.41
CA VAL A 134 3.73 -6.02 -5.52
C VAL A 134 3.61 -6.54 -4.09
N LEU A 135 4.32 -5.90 -3.16
CA LEU A 135 4.27 -6.24 -1.75
C LEU A 135 3.11 -5.51 -1.06
N PHE A 136 2.47 -6.17 -0.11
CA PHE A 136 1.48 -5.54 0.76
C PHE A 136 1.69 -5.96 2.20
N ALA A 137 1.36 -5.07 3.14
CA ALA A 137 1.55 -5.32 4.56
C ALA A 137 0.71 -6.52 5.03
N SER A 138 1.28 -7.35 5.91
CA SER A 138 0.59 -8.51 6.48
C SER A 138 -0.59 -8.12 7.35
N LYS A 139 -1.48 -9.09 7.62
CA LYS A 139 -2.59 -8.92 8.57
C LYS A 139 -2.08 -8.47 9.93
N ALA A 140 -1.03 -9.11 10.43
CA ALA A 140 -0.45 -8.79 11.74
C ALA A 140 0.08 -7.35 11.80
N THR A 141 0.78 -6.91 10.76
CA THR A 141 1.30 -5.55 10.69
C THR A 141 0.18 -4.52 10.59
N LEU A 142 -0.84 -4.77 9.76
CA LEU A 142 -1.99 -3.88 9.62
C LEU A 142 -2.77 -3.75 10.94
N ILE A 143 -2.96 -4.84 11.67
CA ILE A 143 -3.59 -4.83 12.98
C ILE A 143 -2.78 -3.94 13.93
N ARG A 144 -1.47 -4.10 13.94
CA ARG A 144 -0.58 -3.29 14.78
C ARG A 144 -0.71 -1.79 14.45
N LEU A 145 -0.73 -1.43 13.18
CA LEU A 145 -0.84 -0.03 12.75
C LEU A 145 -2.18 0.60 13.10
N LYS A 146 -3.25 -0.19 13.07
CA LYS A 146 -4.63 0.29 13.27
C LYS A 146 -5.13 0.13 14.70
N SER A 147 -4.44 -0.65 15.52
CA SER A 147 -4.81 -0.87 16.92
C SER A 147 -4.70 0.43 17.71
N GLY A 148 -5.70 0.71 18.53
CA GLY A 148 -5.77 1.94 19.31
C GLY A 148 -6.32 3.15 18.54
N SER A 149 -6.64 3.01 17.26
CA SER A 149 -7.30 4.07 16.50
C SER A 149 -8.72 4.31 17.03
N VAL A 150 -9.12 5.58 17.05
CA VAL A 150 -10.49 5.97 17.41
C VAL A 150 -11.45 5.90 16.21
N ARG A 151 -10.92 5.73 15.01
CA ARG A 151 -11.72 5.67 13.78
C ARG A 151 -12.45 4.34 13.71
N GLU A 152 -13.77 4.39 13.48
CA GLU A 152 -14.61 3.18 13.37
C GLU A 152 -14.12 2.26 12.25
N LYS A 153 -13.76 2.83 11.11
CA LYS A 153 -13.23 2.12 9.95
C LYS A 153 -12.01 1.26 10.32
N ASP A 154 -11.07 1.80 11.09
CA ASP A 154 -9.89 1.08 11.54
C ASP A 154 -10.24 -0.04 12.51
N ARG A 155 -11.22 0.16 13.38
CA ARG A 155 -11.71 -0.88 14.30
C ARG A 155 -12.33 -2.05 13.54
N LEU A 156 -13.14 -1.74 12.51
CA LEU A 156 -13.74 -2.77 11.65
C LEU A 156 -12.67 -3.55 10.89
N ASP A 157 -11.64 -2.86 10.39
CA ASP A 157 -10.52 -3.51 9.73
C ASP A 157 -9.79 -4.48 10.67
N VAL A 158 -9.51 -4.05 11.90
CA VAL A 158 -8.85 -4.89 12.91
C VAL A 158 -9.68 -6.13 13.21
N MET A 159 -10.98 -5.97 13.42
CA MET A 159 -11.88 -7.09 13.70
C MET A 159 -11.91 -8.09 12.54
N ALA A 160 -12.01 -7.60 11.31
CA ALA A 160 -12.03 -8.44 10.12
C ALA A 160 -10.70 -9.19 9.93
N LEU A 161 -9.58 -8.50 10.10
CA LEU A 161 -8.25 -9.10 9.97
C LEU A 161 -7.99 -10.16 11.06
N GLN A 162 -8.39 -9.90 12.30
CA GLN A 162 -8.28 -10.86 13.39
C GLN A 162 -9.10 -12.12 13.11
N LYS A 163 -10.31 -11.95 12.57
CA LYS A 163 -11.17 -13.06 12.19
C LYS A 163 -10.56 -13.88 11.06
N LEU A 164 -9.94 -13.24 10.07
CA LEU A 164 -9.25 -13.91 8.96
C LEU A 164 -8.01 -14.69 9.43
N ILE A 165 -7.30 -14.22 10.45
CA ILE A 165 -6.18 -14.95 11.05
C ILE A 165 -6.71 -16.23 11.75
N ALA A 166 -7.80 -16.10 12.50
CA ALA A 166 -8.41 -17.23 13.23
C ALA A 166 -9.08 -18.25 12.28
N ASP A 167 -9.70 -17.76 11.20
CA ASP A 167 -10.39 -18.58 10.19
C ASP A 167 -10.23 -17.92 8.82
N PRO A 168 -9.27 -18.37 8.01
CA PRO A 168 -8.98 -17.76 6.70
C PRO A 168 -10.13 -17.74 5.70
N HIS A 169 -11.16 -18.57 5.91
CA HIS A 169 -12.32 -18.66 5.02
C HIS A 169 -13.57 -17.96 5.58
N SER A 170 -13.47 -17.28 6.71
CA SER A 170 -14.63 -16.74 7.42
C SER A 170 -15.34 -15.59 6.70
N LEU A 171 -14.69 -14.93 5.73
CA LEU A 171 -15.23 -13.81 4.98
C LEU A 171 -15.50 -14.14 3.49
N ASP A 172 -15.37 -15.40 3.13
CA ASP A 172 -15.69 -15.89 1.79
C ASP A 172 -17.22 -15.95 1.57
#